data_50e0509fad97ecfd3af13d251a4e2f46
#
_entry.id   50e0509fad97ecfd3af13d251a4e2f46
#
_cell.length_a   1.000
_cell.length_b   1.000
_cell.length_c   1.000
_cell.angle_alpha   90.00
_cell.angle_beta   90.00
_cell.angle_gamma   90.00
#
_symmetry.space_group_name_H-M   'P 1'
#
loop_
_entity.id
_entity.type
_entity.pdbx_description
1 polymer ?
#
loop_
_entity_poly.entity_id
_entity_poly.type
_entity_poly.pdbx_seq_one_letter_code
_entity_poly.pdbx_strand_id
1 'polypeptide(L)'
;HTFALKVEKNGGKIITVLNAESPIVCVDDMHFTNVIFNLMDNAVKYKHLDTNLELCVETWNEPGLLCISIKDNGIGVKKEDLKRIFDKFYRVPTGNLHDVKGFGLGLAYVKKIVKDHKGSIIAESEFGIGTKFIIKLKTNK
;
A
#
# COMPACT_ATOMS: atom_id res chain seq x y z
N HIS A 1 0.23 16.33 8.24
CA HIS A 1 0.23 14.91 8.06
C HIS A 1 1.60 14.32 8.38
N THR A 2 1.66 13.52 9.40
CA THR A 2 2.93 12.97 9.90
C THR A 2 3.67 12.17 8.83
N PHE A 3 2.94 11.38 8.05
CA PHE A 3 3.57 10.52 7.04
C PHE A 3 4.11 11.33 5.86
N ALA A 4 3.38 12.35 5.43
CA ALA A 4 3.83 13.22 4.37
C ALA A 4 5.16 13.89 4.73
N LEU A 5 5.28 14.36 5.97
CA LEU A 5 6.51 14.95 6.46
C LEU A 5 7.67 13.96 6.43
N LYS A 6 7.42 12.71 6.81
CA LYS A 6 8.45 11.67 6.78
C LYS A 6 8.96 11.41 5.37
N VAL A 7 8.06 11.32 4.41
CA VAL A 7 8.41 11.10 3.01
C VAL A 7 9.18 12.29 2.46
N GLU A 8 8.67 13.50 2.69
CA GLU A 8 9.31 14.72 2.18
C GLU A 8 10.68 14.95 2.80
N LYS A 9 10.84 14.63 4.07
CA LYS A 9 12.11 14.78 4.77
C LYS A 9 13.19 13.92 4.16
N ASN A 10 12.80 12.79 3.55
CA ASN A 10 13.74 11.88 2.89
C ASN A 10 13.85 12.15 1.38
N GLY A 11 13.40 13.31 0.93
CA GLY A 11 13.50 13.69 -0.48
C GLY A 11 12.39 13.15 -1.37
N GLY A 12 11.40 12.47 -0.77
CA GLY A 12 10.29 11.91 -1.52
C GLY A 12 9.14 12.88 -1.66
N LYS A 13 8.11 12.47 -2.39
CA LYS A 13 6.89 13.26 -2.52
C LYS A 13 5.67 12.34 -2.55
N ILE A 14 4.51 12.89 -2.15
CA ILE A 14 3.23 12.21 -2.20
C ILE A 14 2.32 12.99 -3.14
N ILE A 15 1.76 12.28 -4.12
CA ILE A 15 0.81 12.83 -5.08
C ILE A 15 -0.54 12.21 -4.76
N THR A 16 -1.59 13.04 -4.64
CA THR A 16 -2.93 12.54 -4.40
C THR A 16 -3.84 12.90 -5.55
N VAL A 17 -4.66 11.93 -5.98
CA VAL A 17 -5.66 12.11 -7.03
C VAL A 17 -6.96 11.56 -6.50
N LEU A 18 -7.78 12.41 -5.90
CA LEU A 18 -8.96 12.01 -5.16
C LEU A 18 -10.21 12.24 -6.01
N ASN A 19 -10.52 11.27 -6.86
CA ASN A 19 -11.62 11.35 -7.82
C ASN A 19 -12.90 10.62 -7.40
N ALA A 20 -12.92 10.02 -6.20
CA ALA A 20 -14.11 9.29 -5.77
C ALA A 20 -15.25 10.27 -5.48
N GLU A 21 -16.40 10.04 -6.13
CA GLU A 21 -17.61 10.84 -5.90
C GLU A 21 -18.36 10.37 -4.67
N SER A 22 -18.23 9.08 -4.34
CA SER A 22 -18.86 8.48 -3.15
C SER A 22 -17.76 7.86 -2.27
N PRO A 23 -17.06 8.69 -1.48
CA PRO A 23 -15.91 8.19 -0.70
C PRO A 23 -16.29 7.61 0.66
N ILE A 24 -17.57 7.59 1.00
CA ILE A 24 -18.00 7.17 2.33
C ILE A 24 -18.22 5.67 2.37
N VAL A 25 -17.47 5.01 3.27
CA VAL A 25 -17.59 3.58 3.52
C VAL A 25 -17.67 3.35 5.02
N CYS A 26 -18.26 2.22 5.41
CA CYS A 26 -18.34 1.84 6.81
C CYS A 26 -17.15 0.99 7.18
N VAL A 27 -16.18 1.56 7.88
CA VAL A 27 -14.96 0.86 8.26
C VAL A 27 -14.57 1.26 9.69
N ASP A 28 -13.76 0.42 10.32
CA ASP A 28 -13.17 0.73 11.61
C ASP A 28 -12.01 1.71 11.38
N ASP A 29 -12.13 2.92 11.88
CA ASP A 29 -11.16 3.99 11.65
C ASP A 29 -9.75 3.62 12.09
N MET A 30 -9.62 3.01 13.26
CA MET A 30 -8.31 2.67 13.79
C MET A 30 -7.64 1.61 12.94
N HIS A 31 -8.36 0.55 12.64
CA HIS A 31 -7.80 -0.53 11.82
C HIS A 31 -7.49 -0.07 10.41
N PHE A 32 -8.36 0.73 9.83
CA PHE A 32 -8.17 1.18 8.45
C PHE A 32 -7.06 2.21 8.33
N THR A 33 -6.89 3.07 9.33
CA THR A 33 -5.75 3.97 9.41
C THR A 33 -4.45 3.15 9.42
N ASN A 34 -4.43 2.07 10.19
CA ASN A 34 -3.27 1.18 10.24
C ASN A 34 -3.02 0.47 8.92
N VAL A 35 -4.07 0.11 8.19
CA VAL A 35 -3.94 -0.49 6.85
C VAL A 35 -3.21 0.49 5.92
N ILE A 36 -3.71 1.71 5.84
CA ILE A 36 -3.11 2.72 4.96
C ILE A 36 -1.67 3.00 5.39
N PHE A 37 -1.44 3.17 6.69
CA PHE A 37 -0.10 3.41 7.20
C PHE A 37 0.87 2.27 6.83
N ASN A 38 0.41 1.02 6.97
CA ASN A 38 1.25 -0.12 6.63
C ASN A 38 1.63 -0.15 5.15
N LEU A 39 0.68 0.18 4.28
CA LEU A 39 0.97 0.21 2.85
C LEU A 39 1.96 1.31 2.49
N MET A 40 1.80 2.48 3.09
CA MET A 40 2.71 3.59 2.84
C MET A 40 4.09 3.33 3.45
N ASP A 41 4.13 2.76 4.65
CA ASP A 41 5.39 2.41 5.30
C ASP A 41 6.15 1.36 4.49
N ASN A 42 5.42 0.42 3.90
CA ASN A 42 6.00 -0.58 3.02
C ASN A 42 6.69 0.07 1.82
N ALA A 43 6.06 1.10 1.25
CA ALA A 43 6.66 1.85 0.14
C ALA A 43 7.97 2.52 0.54
N VAL A 44 8.04 3.06 1.75
CA VAL A 44 9.27 3.67 2.25
C VAL A 44 10.35 2.62 2.43
N LYS A 45 10.00 1.45 2.98
CA LYS A 45 10.97 0.39 3.25
C LYS A 45 11.59 -0.18 1.98
N TYR A 46 10.82 -0.25 0.91
CA TYR A 46 11.27 -0.88 -0.34
C TYR A 46 11.54 0.13 -1.45
N LYS A 47 11.83 1.36 -1.08
CA LYS A 47 12.18 2.36 -2.08
C LYS A 47 13.54 2.05 -2.71
N HIS A 48 13.75 2.53 -3.94
CA HIS A 48 15.04 2.48 -4.57
C HIS A 48 16.04 3.35 -3.81
N LEU A 49 17.28 2.87 -3.69
CA LEU A 49 18.33 3.64 -3.04
C LEU A 49 18.77 4.83 -3.86
N ASP A 50 18.62 4.74 -5.18
CA ASP A 50 19.16 5.75 -6.12
C ASP A 50 18.15 6.80 -6.55
N THR A 51 16.90 6.66 -6.17
CA THR A 51 15.85 7.59 -6.59
C THR A 51 15.02 8.02 -5.39
N ASN A 52 14.43 9.21 -5.51
CA ASN A 52 13.52 9.70 -4.49
C ASN A 52 12.20 8.97 -4.58
N LEU A 53 11.63 8.63 -3.44
CA LEU A 53 10.35 7.96 -3.37
C LEU A 53 9.24 8.86 -3.93
N GLU A 54 8.41 8.30 -4.80
CA GLU A 54 7.17 8.92 -5.22
C GLU A 54 6.01 8.01 -4.86
N LEU A 55 5.13 8.52 -4.02
CA LEU A 55 3.90 7.83 -3.65
C LEU A 55 2.74 8.50 -4.36
N CYS A 56 1.90 7.70 -4.99
CA CYS A 56 0.67 8.22 -5.58
C CYS A 56 -0.52 7.52 -4.92
N VAL A 57 -1.37 8.30 -4.28
CA VAL A 57 -2.61 7.81 -3.66
C VAL A 57 -3.75 8.28 -4.53
N GLU A 58 -4.54 7.34 -5.02
CA GLU A 58 -5.63 7.64 -5.92
C GLU A 58 -6.92 7.01 -5.43
N THR A 59 -8.04 7.72 -5.57
CA THR A 59 -9.35 7.16 -5.26
C THR A 59 -10.27 7.35 -6.45
N TRP A 60 -11.16 6.37 -6.65
CA TRP A 60 -12.20 6.43 -7.68
C TRP A 60 -13.34 5.52 -7.28
N ASN A 61 -14.45 5.59 -8.00
CA ASN A 61 -15.56 4.68 -7.76
C ASN A 61 -15.75 3.72 -8.93
N GLU A 62 -16.08 2.49 -8.61
CA GLU A 62 -16.71 1.54 -9.52
C GLU A 62 -18.11 1.31 -8.98
N PRO A 63 -19.02 0.67 -9.72
CA PRO A 63 -20.40 0.51 -9.24
C PRO A 63 -20.45 -0.15 -7.87
N GLY A 64 -20.95 0.61 -6.88
CA GLY A 64 -21.07 0.14 -5.51
C GLY A 64 -19.77 0.01 -4.73
N LEU A 65 -18.65 0.51 -5.28
CA LEU A 65 -17.33 0.35 -4.67
C LEU A 65 -16.59 1.68 -4.57
N LEU A 66 -15.88 1.85 -3.48
CA LEU A 66 -14.81 2.84 -3.37
C LEU A 66 -13.51 2.13 -3.62
N CYS A 67 -12.72 2.64 -4.54
CA CYS A 67 -11.43 2.08 -4.88
C CYS A 67 -10.32 3.02 -4.43
N ILE A 68 -9.30 2.47 -3.80
CA ILE A 68 -8.15 3.22 -3.31
C ILE A 68 -6.90 2.52 -3.82
N SER A 69 -6.01 3.26 -4.48
CA SER A 69 -4.72 2.69 -4.85
C SER A 69 -3.59 3.46 -4.21
N ILE A 70 -2.55 2.73 -3.85
CA ILE A 70 -1.31 3.30 -3.32
C ILE A 70 -0.20 2.74 -4.17
N LYS A 71 0.41 3.61 -4.97
CA LYS A 71 1.44 3.23 -5.93
C LYS A 71 2.76 3.88 -5.54
N ASP A 72 3.83 3.10 -5.60
CA ASP A 72 5.18 3.60 -5.37
C ASP A 72 6.07 3.35 -6.57
N ASN A 73 7.22 4.03 -6.60
CA ASN A 73 8.25 3.83 -7.60
C ASN A 73 9.45 3.09 -7.02
N GLY A 74 9.20 2.19 -6.10
CA GLY A 74 10.23 1.42 -5.41
C GLY A 74 10.80 0.28 -6.23
N ILE A 75 11.43 -0.66 -5.54
CA ILE A 75 12.12 -1.78 -6.20
C ILE A 75 11.16 -2.78 -6.84
N GLY A 76 9.89 -2.74 -6.46
CA GLY A 76 8.92 -3.69 -6.98
C GLY A 76 9.08 -5.07 -6.38
N VAL A 77 8.21 -5.99 -6.81
CA VAL A 77 8.16 -7.36 -6.31
C VAL A 77 8.22 -8.30 -7.50
N LYS A 78 9.08 -9.31 -7.42
CA LYS A 78 9.17 -10.32 -8.46
C LYS A 78 7.88 -11.12 -8.55
N LYS A 79 7.55 -11.58 -9.74
CA LYS A 79 6.31 -12.32 -9.99
C LYS A 79 6.16 -13.53 -9.06
N GLU A 80 7.24 -14.23 -8.81
CA GLU A 80 7.25 -15.41 -7.95
C GLU A 80 6.96 -15.07 -6.49
N ASP A 81 7.32 -13.86 -6.04
CA ASP A 81 7.09 -13.41 -4.68
C ASP A 81 5.71 -12.79 -4.51
N LEU A 82 5.15 -12.25 -5.58
CA LEU A 82 3.89 -11.50 -5.52
C LEU A 82 2.74 -12.33 -4.96
N LYS A 83 2.76 -13.63 -5.18
CA LYS A 83 1.74 -14.54 -4.69
C LYS A 83 1.79 -14.73 -3.18
N ARG A 84 2.91 -14.39 -2.54
CA ARG A 84 3.15 -14.70 -1.14
C ARG A 84 3.29 -13.47 -0.25
N ILE A 85 3.24 -12.26 -0.82
CA ILE A 85 3.51 -11.06 -0.03
C ILE A 85 2.49 -10.82 1.09
N PHE A 86 1.31 -11.43 0.99
CA PHE A 86 0.28 -11.33 2.04
C PHE A 86 0.34 -12.48 3.05
N ASP A 87 1.24 -13.43 2.86
CA ASP A 87 1.38 -14.53 3.80
C ASP A 87 2.06 -14.06 5.08
N LYS A 88 1.64 -14.62 6.22
CA LYS A 88 2.28 -14.30 7.49
C LYS A 88 3.75 -14.69 7.46
N PHE A 89 4.58 -13.83 8.04
CA PHE A 89 6.01 -14.04 8.19
C PHE A 89 6.80 -14.10 6.88
N TYR A 90 6.12 -13.93 5.74
CA TYR A 90 6.84 -13.89 4.47
C TYR A 90 7.47 -12.52 4.29
N ARG A 91 8.73 -12.50 3.93
CA ARG A 91 9.46 -11.28 3.59
C ARG A 91 10.12 -11.47 2.24
N VAL A 92 9.98 -10.47 1.38
CA VAL A 92 10.61 -10.50 0.08
C VAL A 92 12.13 -10.41 0.26
N PRO A 93 12.90 -11.35 -0.34
CA PRO A 93 14.36 -11.25 -0.28
C PRO A 93 14.82 -9.98 -0.98
N THR A 94 15.57 -9.15 -0.28
CA THR A 94 15.99 -7.84 -0.79
C THR A 94 17.50 -7.71 -0.95
N GLY A 95 18.22 -8.84 -0.85
CA GLY A 95 19.67 -8.83 -0.99
C GLY A 95 20.34 -8.03 0.12
N ASN A 96 20.94 -6.91 -0.24
CA ASN A 96 21.69 -6.09 0.72
C ASN A 96 20.87 -5.04 1.46
N LEU A 97 19.54 -5.08 1.34
CA LEU A 97 18.70 -4.11 2.05
C LEU A 97 18.51 -4.54 3.49
N HIS A 98 19.55 -4.41 4.28
CA HIS A 98 19.56 -4.86 5.67
C HIS A 98 18.65 -4.04 6.58
N ASP A 99 18.25 -2.86 6.12
CA ASP A 99 17.45 -1.96 6.92
C ASP A 99 15.95 -2.23 6.86
N VAL A 100 15.55 -3.20 6.04
CA VAL A 100 14.15 -3.60 5.98
C VAL A 100 13.82 -4.40 7.23
N LYS A 101 13.06 -3.79 8.14
CA LYS A 101 12.69 -4.39 9.41
C LYS A 101 11.23 -4.82 9.39
N GLY A 102 10.91 -5.78 10.21
CA GLY A 102 9.57 -6.28 10.37
C GLY A 102 9.55 -7.80 10.38
N PHE A 103 8.43 -8.35 10.75
CA PHE A 103 8.28 -9.80 10.91
C PHE A 103 7.43 -10.41 9.81
N GLY A 104 7.14 -9.67 8.73
CA GLY A 104 6.31 -10.16 7.65
C GLY A 104 4.83 -10.21 8.00
N LEU A 105 4.41 -9.42 8.99
CA LEU A 105 3.01 -9.41 9.42
C LEU A 105 2.20 -8.25 8.83
N GLY A 106 2.88 -7.18 8.36
CA GLY A 106 2.19 -5.97 7.92
C GLY A 106 1.17 -6.20 6.83
N LEU A 107 1.56 -6.88 5.74
CA LEU A 107 0.64 -7.12 4.64
C LEU A 107 -0.39 -8.19 4.96
N ALA A 108 -0.05 -9.18 5.78
CA ALA A 108 -1.03 -10.17 6.23
C ALA A 108 -2.11 -9.49 7.06
N TYR A 109 -1.73 -8.56 7.93
CA TYR A 109 -2.67 -7.76 8.71
C TYR A 109 -3.57 -6.93 7.80
N VAL A 110 -2.96 -6.26 6.81
CA VAL A 110 -3.71 -5.45 5.84
C VAL A 110 -4.78 -6.29 5.16
N LYS A 111 -4.40 -7.44 4.64
CA LYS A 111 -5.35 -8.32 3.95
C LYS A 111 -6.46 -8.78 4.87
N LYS A 112 -6.12 -9.13 6.12
CA LYS A 112 -7.12 -9.58 7.10
C LYS A 112 -8.14 -8.47 7.37
N ILE A 113 -7.69 -7.25 7.62
CA ILE A 113 -8.59 -6.13 7.92
C ILE A 113 -9.49 -5.80 6.73
N VAL A 114 -8.91 -5.78 5.54
CA VAL A 114 -9.70 -5.51 4.32
C VAL A 114 -10.77 -6.59 4.14
N LYS A 115 -10.41 -7.86 4.34
CA LYS A 115 -11.38 -8.96 4.24
C LYS A 115 -12.45 -8.88 5.31
N ASP A 116 -12.10 -8.53 6.55
CA ASP A 116 -13.06 -8.39 7.64
C ASP A 116 -14.09 -7.30 7.33
N HIS A 117 -13.72 -6.33 6.51
CA HIS A 117 -14.62 -5.28 6.05
C HIS A 117 -15.30 -5.63 4.72
N LYS A 118 -15.21 -6.90 4.31
CA LYS A 118 -15.83 -7.42 3.07
C LYS A 118 -15.30 -6.74 1.82
N GLY A 119 -14.07 -6.24 1.89
CA GLY A 119 -13.39 -5.66 0.74
C GLY A 119 -12.41 -6.64 0.12
N SER A 120 -11.68 -6.14 -0.86
CA SER A 120 -10.62 -6.89 -1.51
C SER A 120 -9.37 -6.04 -1.64
N ILE A 121 -8.23 -6.70 -1.66
CA ILE A 121 -6.96 -6.03 -1.93
C ILE A 121 -6.18 -6.90 -2.92
N ILE A 122 -5.60 -6.24 -3.92
CA ILE A 122 -4.68 -6.88 -4.85
C ILE A 122 -3.41 -6.05 -4.95
N ALA A 123 -2.35 -6.69 -5.39
CA ALA A 123 -1.08 -6.03 -5.64
C ALA A 123 -0.67 -6.27 -7.07
N GLU A 124 -0.25 -5.21 -7.74
CA GLU A 124 0.35 -5.26 -9.07
C GLU A 124 1.75 -4.71 -8.92
N SER A 125 2.71 -5.37 -9.51
CA SER A 125 4.10 -4.94 -9.36
C SER A 125 4.91 -5.31 -10.59
N GLU A 126 5.90 -4.47 -10.89
CA GLU A 126 6.90 -4.75 -11.89
C GLU A 126 8.25 -4.55 -11.22
N PHE A 127 9.04 -5.63 -11.18
CA PHE A 127 10.32 -5.59 -10.48
C PHE A 127 11.24 -4.56 -11.12
N GLY A 128 11.79 -3.70 -10.29
CA GLY A 128 12.63 -2.59 -10.75
C GLY A 128 11.87 -1.30 -11.00
N ILE A 129 10.54 -1.33 -11.04
CA ILE A 129 9.71 -0.17 -11.36
C ILE A 129 8.90 0.30 -10.16
N GLY A 130 8.21 -0.60 -9.48
CA GLY A 130 7.41 -0.25 -8.32
C GLY A 130 6.27 -1.20 -8.07
N THR A 131 5.44 -0.86 -7.09
CA THR A 131 4.31 -1.67 -6.65
C THR A 131 3.08 -0.79 -6.48
N LYS A 132 1.92 -1.35 -6.82
CA LYS A 132 0.63 -0.70 -6.66
C LYS A 132 -0.30 -1.63 -5.90
N PHE A 133 -0.82 -1.16 -4.77
CA PHE A 133 -1.85 -1.88 -4.04
C PHE A 133 -3.19 -1.23 -4.34
N ILE A 134 -4.19 -2.06 -4.61
CA ILE A 134 -5.55 -1.60 -4.91
C ILE A 134 -6.52 -2.23 -3.92
N ILE A 135 -7.22 -1.38 -3.17
CA ILE A 135 -8.24 -1.80 -2.21
C ILE A 135 -9.59 -1.39 -2.75
N LYS A 136 -10.55 -2.31 -2.69
CA LYS A 136 -11.94 -2.04 -3.09
C LYS A 136 -12.84 -2.32 -1.90
N LEU A 137 -13.66 -1.34 -1.55
CA LEU A 137 -14.58 -1.41 -0.42
C LEU A 137 -15.98 -1.08 -0.89
N LYS A 138 -16.97 -1.75 -0.31
CA LYS A 138 -18.36 -1.45 -0.63
C LYS A 138 -18.73 -0.07 -0.13
N THR A 139 -19.35 0.73 -0.97
CA THR A 139 -19.80 2.06 -0.55
C THR A 139 -21.02 1.94 0.34
N ASN A 140 -21.09 2.89 1.27
CA ASN A 140 -22.22 3.01 2.17
C ASN A 140 -23.27 3.87 1.46
N LYS A 141 -24.34 3.25 1.07
CA LYS A 141 -25.44 3.96 0.42
C LYS A 141 -26.55 4.24 1.36
#